data_73470e60678e908f3066c5f4b3f64753
#
_entry.id   73470e60678e908f3066c5f4b3f64753
#
_cell.length_a   1.000
_cell.length_b   1.000
_cell.length_c   1.000
_cell.angle_alpha   90.00
_cell.angle_beta   90.00
_cell.angle_gamma   90.00
#
_symmetry.space_group_name_H-M   'P 1'
#
loop_
_entity.id
_entity.type
_entity.pdbx_description
1 polymer ?
#
loop_
_entity_poly.entity_id
_entity_poly.type
_entity_poly.pdbx_seq_one_letter_code
_entity_poly.pdbx_strand_id
1 'polypeptide(L)'
;IHVGTLLAIAHFLGGCSPLRLWQGLRDALLIAFTTRSSAATLPVTLKCVTEKLGVSPKVANFSLPVGATMNMDGTALYEGVAVIFLIQIFGGLVDAPFELTAAATLVIFFTAVMASIGAAAVPDAGLVTMVLVAEAVHLPVYYIPLIFAVDAFLDMFRTTTNVLGDSVGSLVVHRWEEGS
;
A
#
# COMPACT_ATOMS: atom_id res chain seq x y z
N ILE A 1 -2.92 3.79 12.07
CA ILE A 1 -3.21 2.39 12.46
C ILE A 1 -2.31 1.45 11.66
N HIS A 2 -2.40 1.42 10.32
CA HIS A 2 -1.71 0.42 9.48
C HIS A 2 -0.19 0.40 9.65
N VAL A 3 0.48 1.55 9.62
CA VAL A 3 1.92 1.64 9.92
C VAL A 3 2.25 1.05 11.30
N GLY A 4 1.40 1.27 12.31
CA GLY A 4 1.57 0.65 13.62
C GLY A 4 1.50 -0.88 13.57
N THR A 5 0.59 -1.43 12.75
CA THR A 5 0.50 -2.88 12.50
C THR A 5 1.76 -3.40 11.83
N LEU A 6 2.29 -2.72 10.80
CA LEU A 6 3.54 -3.09 10.14
C LEU A 6 4.73 -3.07 11.09
N LEU A 7 4.84 -2.05 11.96
CA LEU A 7 5.89 -1.99 12.99
C LEU A 7 5.77 -3.14 14.00
N ALA A 8 4.56 -3.52 14.39
CA ALA A 8 4.32 -4.67 15.25
C ALA A 8 4.73 -5.98 14.56
N ILE A 9 4.35 -6.19 13.30
CA ILE A 9 4.76 -7.35 12.50
C ILE A 9 6.30 -7.41 12.39
N ALA A 10 6.95 -6.30 12.06
CA ALA A 10 8.40 -6.23 11.99
C ALA A 10 9.07 -6.61 13.31
N HIS A 11 8.49 -6.18 14.43
CA HIS A 11 9.04 -6.47 15.76
C HIS A 11 8.83 -7.92 16.17
N PHE A 12 7.60 -8.40 16.14
CA PHE A 12 7.25 -9.73 16.67
C PHE A 12 7.59 -10.87 15.70
N LEU A 13 7.30 -10.69 14.42
CA LEU A 13 7.52 -11.72 13.39
C LEU A 13 8.85 -11.54 12.65
N GLY A 14 9.28 -10.31 12.40
CA GLY A 14 10.55 -10.03 11.70
C GLY A 14 11.76 -9.91 12.62
N GLY A 15 11.58 -9.85 13.97
CA GLY A 15 12.68 -9.70 14.92
C GLY A 15 13.43 -8.38 14.83
N CYS A 16 12.85 -7.36 14.21
CA CYS A 16 13.46 -6.06 13.99
C CYS A 16 12.77 -4.99 14.85
N SER A 17 13.53 -4.24 15.66
CA SER A 17 12.95 -3.16 16.43
C SER A 17 12.50 -2.01 15.53
N PRO A 18 11.42 -1.26 15.89
CA PRO A 18 10.94 -0.12 15.10
C PRO A 18 12.03 0.93 14.82
N LEU A 19 12.92 1.18 15.77
CA LEU A 19 14.01 2.14 15.61
C LEU A 19 15.03 1.65 14.58
N ARG A 20 15.43 0.37 14.65
CA ARG A 20 16.36 -0.24 13.68
C ARG A 20 15.73 -0.25 12.29
N LEU A 21 14.44 -0.58 12.18
CA LEU A 21 13.70 -0.56 10.92
C LEU A 21 13.72 0.84 10.30
N TRP A 22 13.39 1.87 11.08
CA TRP A 22 13.39 3.26 10.61
C TRP A 22 14.78 3.70 10.14
N GLN A 23 15.83 3.46 10.96
CA GLN A 23 17.20 3.82 10.62
C GLN A 23 17.70 3.09 9.36
N GLY A 24 17.34 1.82 9.22
CA GLY A 24 17.69 1.01 8.05
C GLY A 24 17.01 1.47 6.76
N LEU A 25 15.71 1.80 6.82
CA LEU A 25 14.90 2.11 5.65
C LEU A 25 14.83 3.60 5.30
N ARG A 26 15.35 4.51 6.13
CA ARG A 26 15.16 5.95 5.96
C ARG A 26 15.38 6.43 4.53
N ASP A 27 16.43 5.98 3.88
CA ASP A 27 16.77 6.45 2.52
C ASP A 27 15.76 5.93 1.48
N ALA A 28 15.34 4.66 1.60
CA ALA A 28 14.31 4.08 0.76
C ALA A 28 12.95 4.78 0.95
N LEU A 29 12.54 5.02 2.20
CA LEU A 29 11.28 5.70 2.50
C LEU A 29 11.26 7.14 1.99
N LEU A 30 12.37 7.88 2.06
CA LEU A 30 12.48 9.23 1.50
C LEU A 30 12.36 9.22 -0.02
N ILE A 31 12.99 8.25 -0.71
CA ILE A 31 12.87 8.13 -2.16
C ILE A 31 11.45 7.72 -2.55
N ALA A 32 10.83 6.77 -1.85
CA ALA A 32 9.44 6.39 -2.07
C ALA A 32 8.49 7.58 -1.93
N PHE A 33 8.68 8.38 -0.88
CA PHE A 33 7.89 9.58 -0.62
C PHE A 33 8.02 10.62 -1.74
N THR A 34 9.22 10.86 -2.25
CA THR A 34 9.47 11.89 -3.26
C THR A 34 9.13 11.42 -4.67
N THR A 35 9.40 10.17 -5.01
CA THR A 35 9.16 9.62 -6.35
C THR A 35 7.74 9.11 -6.56
N ARG A 36 7.03 8.76 -5.48
CA ARG A 36 5.72 8.12 -5.53
C ARG A 36 5.71 6.82 -6.37
N SER A 37 6.85 6.12 -6.41
CA SER A 37 7.01 4.90 -7.21
C SER A 37 7.81 3.84 -6.44
N SER A 38 7.13 2.73 -6.09
CA SER A 38 7.80 1.57 -5.48
C SER A 38 8.82 0.95 -6.42
N ALA A 39 8.54 0.93 -7.73
CA ALA A 39 9.47 0.42 -8.74
C ALA A 39 10.75 1.26 -8.84
N ALA A 40 10.63 2.60 -8.86
CA ALA A 40 11.78 3.50 -8.87
C ALA A 40 12.60 3.42 -7.56
N THR A 41 11.94 3.11 -6.45
CA THR A 41 12.58 2.98 -5.14
C THR A 41 13.27 1.63 -4.95
N LEU A 42 12.87 0.60 -5.68
CA LEU A 42 13.28 -0.80 -5.48
C LEU A 42 14.80 -0.99 -5.36
N PRO A 43 15.68 -0.39 -6.19
CA PRO A 43 17.13 -0.56 -6.04
C PRO A 43 17.65 -0.08 -4.67
N VAL A 44 17.10 1.02 -4.15
CA VAL A 44 17.49 1.57 -2.84
C VAL A 44 16.88 0.73 -1.71
N THR A 45 15.66 0.24 -1.87
CA THR A 45 15.02 -0.67 -0.92
C THR A 45 15.83 -1.96 -0.77
N LEU A 46 16.25 -2.56 -1.89
CA LEU A 46 17.13 -3.73 -1.91
C LEU A 46 18.41 -3.49 -1.10
N LYS A 47 19.10 -2.38 -1.36
CA LYS A 47 20.31 -2.01 -0.65
C LYS A 47 20.06 -1.80 0.85
N CYS A 48 19.02 -1.08 1.22
CA CYS A 48 18.67 -0.84 2.62
C CYS A 48 18.35 -2.14 3.37
N VAL A 49 17.58 -3.01 2.76
CA VAL A 49 17.11 -4.26 3.39
C VAL A 49 18.27 -5.25 3.52
N THR A 50 19.14 -5.35 2.53
CA THR A 50 20.30 -6.28 2.60
C THR A 50 21.42 -5.74 3.47
N GLU A 51 21.89 -4.51 3.24
CA GLU A 51 23.10 -4.00 3.89
C GLU A 51 22.85 -3.46 5.30
N LYS A 52 21.66 -2.88 5.57
CA LYS A 52 21.38 -2.24 6.87
C LYS A 52 20.50 -3.10 7.78
N LEU A 53 19.57 -3.86 7.23
CA LEU A 53 18.68 -4.72 8.02
C LEU A 53 19.18 -6.15 8.12
N GLY A 54 20.08 -6.59 7.21
CA GLY A 54 20.73 -7.89 7.25
C GLY A 54 19.91 -9.02 6.61
N VAL A 55 18.92 -8.70 5.81
CA VAL A 55 18.16 -9.71 5.05
C VAL A 55 19.06 -10.33 3.98
N SER A 56 19.03 -11.65 3.84
CA SER A 56 19.83 -12.34 2.83
C SER A 56 19.51 -11.85 1.42
N PRO A 57 20.50 -11.65 0.55
CA PRO A 57 20.26 -11.22 -0.84
C PRO A 57 19.33 -12.16 -1.60
N LYS A 58 19.33 -13.45 -1.28
CA LYS A 58 18.44 -14.46 -1.87
C LYS A 58 16.97 -14.11 -1.60
N VAL A 59 16.62 -13.82 -0.34
CA VAL A 59 15.26 -13.45 0.06
C VAL A 59 14.90 -12.08 -0.50
N ALA A 60 15.75 -11.08 -0.32
CA ALA A 60 15.47 -9.71 -0.73
C ALA A 60 15.24 -9.59 -2.25
N ASN A 61 16.07 -10.21 -3.08
CA ASN A 61 15.95 -10.17 -4.53
C ASN A 61 14.70 -10.90 -5.07
N PHE A 62 14.08 -11.75 -4.28
CA PHE A 62 12.80 -12.36 -4.63
C PHE A 62 11.62 -11.58 -4.03
N SER A 63 11.62 -11.36 -2.72
CA SER A 63 10.46 -10.82 -2.00
C SER A 63 10.18 -9.35 -2.33
N LEU A 64 11.20 -8.51 -2.49
CA LEU A 64 10.99 -7.09 -2.74
C LEU A 64 10.43 -6.77 -4.15
N PRO A 65 10.91 -7.38 -5.25
CA PRO A 65 10.28 -7.19 -6.57
C PRO A 65 8.84 -7.71 -6.62
N VAL A 66 8.57 -8.84 -5.96
CA VAL A 66 7.21 -9.39 -5.85
C VAL A 66 6.34 -8.45 -5.01
N GLY A 67 6.84 -7.99 -3.86
CA GLY A 67 6.14 -7.03 -3.00
C GLY A 67 5.79 -5.75 -3.73
N ALA A 68 6.73 -5.14 -4.43
CA ALA A 68 6.53 -3.88 -5.15
C ALA A 68 5.37 -3.92 -6.17
N THR A 69 4.91 -5.11 -6.58
CA THR A 69 3.80 -5.29 -7.52
C THR A 69 2.56 -5.94 -6.88
N MET A 70 2.72 -6.73 -5.83
CA MET A 70 1.63 -7.51 -5.24
C MET A 70 1.26 -7.11 -3.82
N ASN A 71 2.17 -6.47 -3.09
CA ASN A 71 1.96 -6.05 -1.70
C ASN A 71 1.74 -4.53 -1.62
N MET A 72 0.69 -4.06 -2.27
CA MET A 72 0.32 -2.64 -2.26
C MET A 72 -0.74 -2.34 -1.20
N ASP A 73 -0.41 -2.62 0.05
CA ASP A 73 -1.28 -2.47 1.22
C ASP A 73 -1.71 -1.01 1.47
N GLY A 74 -0.82 -0.05 1.25
CA GLY A 74 -1.14 1.37 1.28
C GLY A 74 -2.13 1.77 0.17
N THR A 75 -2.03 1.14 -1.01
CA THR A 75 -2.95 1.39 -2.13
C THR A 75 -4.33 0.82 -1.84
N ALA A 76 -4.42 -0.42 -1.36
CA ALA A 76 -5.69 -1.04 -0.96
C ALA A 76 -6.43 -0.20 0.10
N LEU A 77 -5.70 0.25 1.12
CA LEU A 77 -6.25 1.10 2.17
C LEU A 77 -6.74 2.44 1.62
N TYR A 78 -5.96 3.07 0.74
CA TYR A 78 -6.30 4.33 0.11
C TYR A 78 -7.58 4.22 -0.74
N GLU A 79 -7.66 3.23 -1.60
CA GLU A 79 -8.82 3.00 -2.47
C GLU A 79 -10.10 2.77 -1.66
N GLY A 80 -10.03 1.92 -0.63
CA GLY A 80 -11.17 1.66 0.24
C GLY A 80 -11.66 2.91 0.97
N VAL A 81 -10.75 3.68 1.56
CA VAL A 81 -11.07 4.92 2.27
C VAL A 81 -11.62 5.98 1.32
N ALA A 82 -11.00 6.15 0.13
CA ALA A 82 -11.43 7.14 -0.84
C ALA A 82 -12.84 6.84 -1.40
N VAL A 83 -13.13 5.60 -1.73
CA VAL A 83 -14.47 5.20 -2.21
C VAL A 83 -15.52 5.41 -1.11
N ILE A 84 -15.24 5.02 0.14
CA ILE A 84 -16.15 5.28 1.27
C ILE A 84 -16.38 6.79 1.46
N PHE A 85 -15.32 7.59 1.37
CA PHE A 85 -15.43 9.05 1.47
C PHE A 85 -16.31 9.63 0.35
N LEU A 86 -16.14 9.19 -0.89
CA LEU A 86 -16.97 9.61 -2.01
C LEU A 86 -18.44 9.22 -1.82
N ILE A 87 -18.70 8.01 -1.32
CA ILE A 87 -20.06 7.55 -0.99
C ILE A 87 -20.68 8.44 0.09
N GLN A 88 -19.96 8.80 1.12
CA GLN A 88 -20.47 9.64 2.21
C GLN A 88 -20.82 11.05 1.74
N ILE A 89 -20.06 11.61 0.78
CA ILE A 89 -20.33 12.94 0.24
C ILE A 89 -21.46 12.91 -0.78
N PHE A 90 -21.46 11.97 -1.69
CA PHE A 90 -22.31 11.98 -2.89
C PHE A 90 -23.45 10.97 -2.84
N GLY A 91 -23.44 10.00 -1.94
CA GLY A 91 -24.45 8.93 -1.88
C GLY A 91 -25.89 9.43 -1.71
N GLY A 92 -26.07 10.61 -1.10
CA GLY A 92 -27.38 11.25 -0.98
C GLY A 92 -27.80 12.13 -2.17
N LEU A 93 -26.89 12.35 -3.13
CA LEU A 93 -27.11 13.21 -4.30
C LEU A 93 -27.43 12.43 -5.59
N VAL A 94 -27.32 11.11 -5.54
CA VAL A 94 -27.58 10.22 -6.68
C VAL A 94 -29.08 9.85 -6.66
N ASP A 95 -29.72 9.70 -7.83
CA ASP A 95 -31.13 9.32 -7.96
C ASP A 95 -31.49 7.99 -7.28
N ALA A 96 -30.50 7.14 -7.02
CA ALA A 96 -30.59 5.98 -6.13
C ALA A 96 -29.69 6.24 -4.91
N PRO A 97 -30.25 6.51 -3.71
CA PRO A 97 -29.45 6.74 -2.52
C PRO A 97 -28.57 5.53 -2.23
N PHE A 98 -27.27 5.74 -2.19
CA PHE A 98 -26.32 4.69 -1.88
C PHE A 98 -26.17 4.60 -0.35
N GLU A 99 -26.60 3.50 0.22
CA GLU A 99 -26.40 3.22 1.64
C GLU A 99 -25.14 2.40 1.85
N LEU A 100 -24.23 2.88 2.71
CA LEU A 100 -23.04 2.15 3.11
C LEU A 100 -23.43 1.01 4.07
N THR A 101 -23.88 -0.10 3.49
CA THR A 101 -24.22 -1.31 4.25
C THR A 101 -22.96 -2.10 4.60
N ALA A 102 -23.05 -3.02 5.57
CA ALA A 102 -21.95 -3.94 5.88
C ALA A 102 -21.53 -4.78 4.66
N ALA A 103 -22.49 -5.18 3.81
CA ALA A 103 -22.21 -5.90 2.57
C ALA A 103 -21.41 -5.02 1.58
N ALA A 104 -21.83 -3.77 1.37
CA ALA A 104 -21.08 -2.84 0.51
C ALA A 104 -19.66 -2.59 1.04
N THR A 105 -19.49 -2.44 2.35
CA THR A 105 -18.17 -2.29 2.97
C THR A 105 -17.28 -3.50 2.72
N LEU A 106 -17.80 -4.72 2.80
CA LEU A 106 -17.06 -5.94 2.47
C LEU A 106 -16.68 -5.99 0.98
N VAL A 107 -17.60 -5.61 0.08
CA VAL A 107 -17.31 -5.53 -1.36
C VAL A 107 -16.17 -4.55 -1.61
N ILE A 108 -16.23 -3.34 -1.04
CA ILE A 108 -15.16 -2.34 -1.14
C ILE A 108 -13.84 -2.91 -0.65
N PHE A 109 -13.84 -3.55 0.53
CA PHE A 109 -12.63 -4.14 1.10
C PHE A 109 -11.98 -5.17 0.18
N PHE A 110 -12.74 -6.18 -0.25
CA PHE A 110 -12.20 -7.23 -1.12
C PHE A 110 -11.79 -6.71 -2.50
N THR A 111 -12.58 -5.82 -3.08
CA THR A 111 -12.26 -5.25 -4.40
C THR A 111 -11.03 -4.35 -4.32
N ALA A 112 -10.88 -3.54 -3.29
CA ALA A 112 -9.68 -2.70 -3.09
C ALA A 112 -8.41 -3.56 -2.93
N VAL A 113 -8.48 -4.66 -2.16
CA VAL A 113 -7.35 -5.59 -2.05
C VAL A 113 -7.02 -6.22 -3.40
N MET A 114 -8.02 -6.68 -4.15
CA MET A 114 -7.79 -7.29 -5.48
C MET A 114 -7.29 -6.27 -6.51
N ALA A 115 -7.83 -5.07 -6.52
CA ALA A 115 -7.43 -3.99 -7.42
C ALA A 115 -5.99 -3.54 -7.13
N SER A 116 -5.61 -3.43 -5.86
CA SER A 116 -4.26 -3.05 -5.46
C SER A 116 -3.19 -4.05 -5.90
N ILE A 117 -3.49 -5.35 -5.92
CA ILE A 117 -2.58 -6.40 -6.43
C ILE A 117 -2.30 -6.23 -7.93
N GLY A 118 -3.26 -5.69 -8.68
CA GLY A 118 -3.10 -5.41 -10.12
C GLY A 118 -2.56 -4.02 -10.45
N ALA A 119 -2.35 -3.17 -9.44
CA ALA A 119 -1.88 -1.81 -9.64
C ALA A 119 -0.41 -1.77 -10.08
N ALA A 120 -0.09 -0.85 -10.97
CA ALA A 120 1.30 -0.62 -11.36
C ALA A 120 2.07 0.10 -10.24
N ALA A 121 3.35 -0.21 -10.09
CA ALA A 121 4.21 0.41 -9.06
C ALA A 121 4.73 1.81 -9.47
N VAL A 122 3.86 2.63 -10.05
CA VAL A 122 4.14 3.97 -10.61
C VAL A 122 3.20 5.02 -10.00
N PRO A 123 3.54 6.31 -10.11
CA PRO A 123 2.67 7.39 -9.62
C PRO A 123 1.25 7.31 -10.18
N ASP A 124 0.29 7.72 -9.36
CA ASP A 124 -1.13 7.85 -9.69
C ASP A 124 -1.86 6.52 -10.04
N ALA A 125 -1.18 5.36 -9.94
CA ALA A 125 -1.77 4.06 -10.28
C ALA A 125 -3.03 3.73 -9.45
N GLY A 126 -3.07 4.13 -8.19
CA GLY A 126 -4.24 3.92 -7.31
C GLY A 126 -5.48 4.69 -7.75
N LEU A 127 -5.36 5.79 -8.51
CA LEU A 127 -6.51 6.47 -9.10
C LEU A 127 -7.15 5.63 -10.21
N VAL A 128 -6.33 4.95 -10.99
CA VAL A 128 -6.81 4.09 -12.09
C VAL A 128 -7.52 2.86 -11.50
N THR A 129 -6.95 2.22 -10.51
CA THR A 129 -7.52 1.01 -9.90
C THR A 129 -8.72 1.33 -8.99
N MET A 130 -8.82 2.55 -8.44
CA MET A 130 -9.98 3.02 -7.68
C MET A 130 -11.28 2.97 -8.50
N VAL A 131 -11.21 3.12 -9.83
CA VAL A 131 -12.35 2.97 -10.73
C VAL A 131 -13.01 1.61 -10.54
N LEU A 132 -12.22 0.54 -10.44
CA LEU A 132 -12.73 -0.84 -10.24
C LEU A 132 -13.47 -0.97 -8.91
N VAL A 133 -12.98 -0.32 -7.86
CA VAL A 133 -13.60 -0.35 -6.53
C VAL A 133 -14.91 0.44 -6.54
N ALA A 134 -14.93 1.60 -7.20
CA ALA A 134 -16.13 2.42 -7.34
C ALA A 134 -17.22 1.69 -8.15
N GLU A 135 -16.87 1.07 -9.26
CA GLU A 135 -17.79 0.30 -10.11
C GLU A 135 -18.37 -0.91 -9.37
N ALA A 136 -17.58 -1.60 -8.55
CA ALA A 136 -18.04 -2.76 -7.78
C ALA A 136 -19.19 -2.43 -6.81
N VAL A 137 -19.33 -1.16 -6.42
CA VAL A 137 -20.41 -0.67 -5.56
C VAL A 137 -21.34 0.30 -6.28
N HIS A 138 -21.30 0.33 -7.61
CA HIS A 138 -22.12 1.18 -8.46
C HIS A 138 -21.99 2.68 -8.16
N LEU A 139 -20.86 3.13 -7.60
CA LEU A 139 -20.56 4.55 -7.41
C LEU A 139 -20.16 5.15 -8.77
N PRO A 140 -20.81 6.23 -9.22
CA PRO A 140 -20.47 6.86 -10.50
C PRO A 140 -19.02 7.36 -10.52
N VAL A 141 -18.24 6.91 -11.50
CA VAL A 141 -16.80 7.20 -11.63
C VAL A 141 -16.49 8.69 -11.83
N TYR A 142 -17.44 9.49 -12.29
CA TYR A 142 -17.27 10.93 -12.46
C TYR A 142 -17.09 11.70 -11.15
N TYR A 143 -17.23 11.06 -9.98
CA TYR A 143 -16.89 11.64 -8.68
C TYR A 143 -15.40 11.48 -8.32
N ILE A 144 -14.68 10.53 -8.93
CA ILE A 144 -13.26 10.28 -8.66
C ILE A 144 -12.38 11.51 -8.91
N PRO A 145 -12.61 12.38 -9.92
CA PRO A 145 -11.82 13.58 -10.12
C PRO A 145 -11.73 14.52 -8.90
N LEU A 146 -12.67 14.45 -7.96
CA LEU A 146 -12.57 15.23 -6.71
C LEU A 146 -11.31 14.85 -5.91
N ILE A 147 -10.91 13.58 -5.96
CA ILE A 147 -9.74 13.06 -5.26
C ILE A 147 -8.43 13.55 -5.90
N PHE A 148 -8.42 13.86 -7.19
CA PHE A 148 -7.21 14.31 -7.92
C PHE A 148 -6.54 15.53 -7.26
N ALA A 149 -7.31 16.41 -6.64
CA ALA A 149 -6.78 17.61 -6.00
C ALA A 149 -5.81 17.29 -4.84
N VAL A 150 -5.97 16.14 -4.20
CA VAL A 150 -5.18 15.73 -3.03
C VAL A 150 -4.36 14.46 -3.29
N ASP A 151 -4.60 13.75 -4.39
CA ASP A 151 -4.02 12.44 -4.66
C ASP A 151 -2.49 12.46 -4.66
N ALA A 152 -1.87 13.42 -5.33
CA ALA A 152 -0.42 13.51 -5.40
C ALA A 152 0.24 13.57 -4.01
N PHE A 153 -0.39 14.26 -3.06
CA PHE A 153 0.07 14.32 -1.67
C PHE A 153 -0.17 13.01 -0.93
N LEU A 154 -1.35 12.42 -1.10
CA LEU A 154 -1.70 11.14 -0.47
C LEU A 154 -0.86 9.99 -1.04
N ASP A 155 -0.52 10.04 -2.33
CA ASP A 155 0.33 9.05 -3.00
C ASP A 155 1.75 8.98 -2.42
N MET A 156 2.30 10.09 -1.93
CA MET A 156 3.58 10.09 -1.21
C MET A 156 3.53 9.16 0.01
N PHE A 157 2.48 9.25 0.82
CA PHE A 157 2.29 8.40 2.00
C PHE A 157 1.93 6.96 1.64
N ARG A 158 1.07 6.78 0.65
CA ARG A 158 0.65 5.49 0.11
C ARG A 158 1.86 4.68 -0.34
N THR A 159 2.70 5.24 -1.20
CA THR A 159 3.91 4.59 -1.72
C THR A 159 4.93 4.31 -0.61
N THR A 160 5.10 5.24 0.32
CA THR A 160 5.98 5.02 1.49
C THR A 160 5.50 3.84 2.34
N THR A 161 4.19 3.70 2.51
CA THR A 161 3.59 2.58 3.25
C THR A 161 3.80 1.27 2.51
N ASN A 162 3.61 1.23 1.18
CA ASN A 162 3.87 0.04 0.36
C ASN A 162 5.33 -0.43 0.50
N VAL A 163 6.30 0.47 0.34
CA VAL A 163 7.73 0.15 0.48
C VAL A 163 8.08 -0.32 1.91
N LEU A 164 7.43 0.23 2.93
CA LEU A 164 7.57 -0.24 4.30
C LEU A 164 7.02 -1.67 4.45
N GLY A 165 5.82 -1.93 3.92
CA GLY A 165 5.18 -3.26 3.92
C GLY A 165 6.05 -4.32 3.23
N ASP A 166 6.58 -4.00 2.03
CA ASP A 166 7.50 -4.87 1.29
C ASP A 166 8.75 -5.25 2.11
N SER A 167 9.32 -4.24 2.77
CA SER A 167 10.51 -4.41 3.60
C SER A 167 10.22 -5.25 4.84
N VAL A 168 9.07 -5.06 5.46
CA VAL A 168 8.61 -5.88 6.60
C VAL A 168 8.36 -7.31 6.17
N GLY A 169 7.69 -7.52 5.04
CA GLY A 169 7.47 -8.85 4.47
C GLY A 169 8.78 -9.59 4.22
N SER A 170 9.78 -8.89 3.65
CA SER A 170 11.12 -9.44 3.40
C SER A 170 11.83 -9.86 4.70
N LEU A 171 11.71 -9.07 5.76
CA LEU A 171 12.26 -9.40 7.10
C LEU A 171 11.61 -10.66 7.69
N VAL A 172 10.29 -10.78 7.57
CA VAL A 172 9.55 -11.95 8.10
C VAL A 172 9.94 -13.21 7.33
N VAL A 173 9.99 -13.16 6.01
CA VAL A 173 10.38 -14.31 5.17
C VAL A 173 11.81 -14.74 5.48
N HIS A 174 12.74 -13.78 5.60
CA HIS A 174 14.13 -14.07 5.95
C HIS A 174 14.24 -14.80 7.29
N ARG A 175 13.54 -14.31 8.32
CA ARG A 175 13.58 -14.95 9.63
C ARG A 175 13.02 -16.36 9.64
N TRP A 176 11.99 -16.62 8.84
CA TRP A 176 11.42 -17.96 8.71
C TRP A 176 12.36 -18.91 7.96
N GLU A 177 13.05 -18.43 6.93
CA GLU A 177 14.05 -19.23 6.19
C GLU A 177 15.28 -19.56 7.04
N GLU A 178 15.72 -18.66 7.93
CA GLU A 178 16.84 -18.93 8.86
C GLU A 178 16.44 -19.85 10.04
N GLY A 179 15.18 -19.90 10.40
CA GLY A 179 14.68 -20.75 11.49
C GLY A 179 14.27 -22.15 11.08
N SER A 180 14.32 -22.44 9.78
CA SER A 180 14.04 -23.76 9.17
C SER A 180 15.33 -24.45 8.75
#